data_5061e011d7c44c56af9437b28c1d6aa6
#
_entry.id   5061e011d7c44c56af9437b28c1d6aa6
#
_cell.length_a   1.000
_cell.length_b   1.000
_cell.length_c   1.000
_cell.angle_alpha   90.00
_cell.angle_beta   90.00
_cell.angle_gamma   90.00
#
_symmetry.space_group_name_H-M   'P 1'
#
loop_
_entity.id
_entity.type
_entity.pdbx_description
1 polymer ?
#
loop_
_entity_poly.entity_id
_entity_poly.type
_entity_poly.pdbx_seq_one_letter_code
_entity_poly.pdbx_strand_id
1 'polypeptide(L)'
;MSGSTSGRALVTGGASGIGAALVSRLRAEGFDVESLDLVTGFDVTDPEAWEDTGPVDIACLNAGVLGGPSDPAELTLDGYRRALGVNVDGVVLGVRRLARVMPAGGRIVCTASLAGLTAVPDDPVYALTKHAVVGFVRSVALPLSERGISINAVCPGFADTAMVAGTAREALESAGFPLLTPAAVAEAAWVALTSGETGHAWVVQPGRTPLDFRFPTLPGPRTDGDRSVGLPPPLAQ
;
A
#
# COMPACT_ATOMS: atom_id res chain seq x y z
N MET A 1 37.93 9.13 4.43
CA MET A 1 36.57 9.57 4.12
C MET A 1 35.84 8.38 3.51
N SER A 2 35.18 7.59 4.33
CA SER A 2 34.34 6.49 3.83
C SER A 2 33.09 7.13 3.22
N GLY A 3 33.00 7.12 1.90
CA GLY A 3 31.76 7.50 1.22
C GLY A 3 30.63 6.56 1.71
N SER A 4 29.76 7.07 2.56
CA SER A 4 28.49 6.43 2.86
C SER A 4 27.76 6.33 1.52
N THR A 5 27.68 5.13 0.95
CA THR A 5 26.74 4.88 -0.15
C THR A 5 25.36 5.13 0.42
N SER A 6 24.71 6.21 0.01
CA SER A 6 23.31 6.44 0.36
C SER A 6 22.52 5.25 -0.15
N GLY A 7 21.64 4.68 0.70
CA GLY A 7 20.73 3.61 0.27
C GLY A 7 19.87 4.07 -0.90
N ARG A 8 19.41 3.14 -1.73
CA ARG A 8 18.53 3.45 -2.85
C ARG A 8 17.07 3.16 -2.48
N ALA A 9 16.18 4.03 -2.91
CA ALA A 9 14.75 3.84 -2.72
C ALA A 9 13.96 4.10 -4.01
N LEU A 10 12.78 3.50 -4.16
CA LEU A 10 11.84 3.85 -5.21
C LEU A 10 10.45 4.16 -4.65
N VAL A 11 9.73 5.03 -5.36
CA VAL A 11 8.36 5.39 -5.04
C VAL A 11 7.54 5.41 -6.33
N THR A 12 6.48 4.58 -6.41
CA THR A 12 5.54 4.66 -7.53
C THR A 12 4.44 5.70 -7.26
N GLY A 13 4.01 6.41 -8.32
CA GLY A 13 3.11 7.56 -8.17
C GLY A 13 3.78 8.70 -7.41
N GLY A 14 5.09 8.88 -7.59
CA GLY A 14 5.92 9.78 -6.80
C GLY A 14 5.84 11.25 -7.20
N ALA A 15 5.13 11.61 -8.28
CA ALA A 15 5.06 12.97 -8.77
C ALA A 15 4.10 13.88 -7.99
N SER A 16 3.15 13.33 -7.22
CA SER A 16 2.12 14.13 -6.53
C SER A 16 1.65 13.51 -5.21
N GLY A 17 0.88 14.29 -4.45
CA GLY A 17 0.15 13.83 -3.26
C GLY A 17 1.02 13.06 -2.25
N ILE A 18 0.54 11.89 -1.83
CA ILE A 18 1.24 11.01 -0.88
C ILE A 18 2.59 10.56 -1.45
N GLY A 19 2.66 10.24 -2.76
CA GLY A 19 3.89 9.80 -3.39
C GLY A 19 5.00 10.85 -3.33
N ALA A 20 4.71 12.09 -3.63
CA ALA A 20 5.67 13.21 -3.52
C ALA A 20 6.14 13.42 -2.07
N ALA A 21 5.24 13.25 -1.10
CA ALA A 21 5.59 13.32 0.32
C ALA A 21 6.50 12.14 0.74
N LEU A 22 6.26 10.92 0.23
CA LEU A 22 7.14 9.76 0.43
C LEU A 22 8.53 10.00 -0.15
N VAL A 23 8.62 10.53 -1.38
CA VAL A 23 9.90 10.92 -1.99
C VAL A 23 10.66 11.91 -1.11
N SER A 24 9.97 12.96 -0.63
CA SER A 24 10.57 13.96 0.23
C SER A 24 11.04 13.37 1.56
N ARG A 25 10.24 12.49 2.16
CA ARG A 25 10.55 11.85 3.44
C ARG A 25 11.78 10.95 3.34
N LEU A 26 11.86 10.13 2.30
CA LEU A 26 12.99 9.23 2.07
C LEU A 26 14.28 9.99 1.76
N ARG A 27 14.20 11.09 0.99
CA ARG A 27 15.34 11.96 0.74
C ARG A 27 15.85 12.62 2.01
N ALA A 28 14.97 13.00 2.92
CA ALA A 28 15.35 13.55 4.22
C ALA A 28 16.11 12.53 5.09
N GLU A 29 15.85 11.22 4.90
CA GLU A 29 16.61 10.14 5.52
C GLU A 29 17.92 9.78 4.80
N GLY A 30 18.27 10.50 3.73
CA GLY A 30 19.52 10.33 2.99
C GLY A 30 19.49 9.27 1.89
N PHE A 31 18.29 8.78 1.48
CA PHE A 31 18.18 7.86 0.36
C PHE A 31 18.27 8.59 -0.99
N ASP A 32 18.90 7.92 -1.96
CA ASP A 32 18.74 8.26 -3.37
C ASP A 32 17.41 7.69 -3.86
N VAL A 33 16.46 8.58 -4.19
CA VAL A 33 15.07 8.20 -4.43
C VAL A 33 14.71 8.34 -5.90
N GLU A 34 14.38 7.20 -6.51
CA GLU A 34 13.79 7.11 -7.84
C GLU A 34 12.27 7.31 -7.74
N SER A 35 11.77 8.35 -8.40
CA SER A 35 10.34 8.66 -8.47
C SER A 35 9.77 8.12 -9.78
N LEU A 36 9.06 7.01 -9.70
CA LEU A 36 8.44 6.32 -10.83
C LEU A 36 6.98 6.77 -10.97
N ASP A 37 6.65 7.40 -12.08
CA ASP A 37 5.30 7.95 -12.29
C ASP A 37 4.93 7.93 -13.78
N LEU A 38 3.64 7.86 -14.08
CA LEU A 38 3.15 7.91 -15.45
C LEU A 38 3.58 9.19 -16.17
N VAL A 39 3.65 10.32 -15.45
CA VAL A 39 4.12 11.61 -16.02
C VAL A 39 5.61 11.61 -16.33
N THR A 40 6.38 10.67 -15.77
CA THR A 40 7.81 10.45 -16.11
C THR A 40 8.01 9.26 -17.05
N GLY A 41 6.91 8.69 -17.58
CA GLY A 41 6.94 7.60 -18.55
C GLY A 41 6.96 6.19 -17.92
N PHE A 42 6.76 6.05 -16.60
CA PHE A 42 6.69 4.76 -15.93
C PHE A 42 5.24 4.35 -15.69
N ASP A 43 4.75 3.36 -16.44
CA ASP A 43 3.43 2.78 -16.21
C ASP A 43 3.57 1.54 -15.31
N VAL A 44 2.99 1.61 -14.11
CA VAL A 44 3.01 0.50 -13.15
C VAL A 44 2.28 -0.75 -13.65
N THR A 45 1.43 -0.62 -14.68
CA THR A 45 0.67 -1.73 -15.29
C THR A 45 1.46 -2.46 -16.36
N ASP A 46 2.57 -1.89 -16.81
CA ASP A 46 3.43 -2.49 -17.82
C ASP A 46 4.49 -3.41 -17.18
N PRO A 47 4.44 -4.73 -17.39
CA PRO A 47 5.44 -5.65 -16.86
C PRO A 47 6.86 -5.36 -17.35
N GLU A 48 7.02 -4.83 -18.57
CA GLU A 48 8.33 -4.55 -19.17
C GLU A 48 9.00 -3.35 -18.48
N ALA A 49 8.22 -2.33 -18.11
CA ALA A 49 8.75 -1.18 -17.37
C ALA A 49 9.42 -1.58 -16.05
N TRP A 50 8.91 -2.63 -15.38
CA TRP A 50 9.49 -3.13 -14.16
C TRP A 50 10.84 -3.85 -14.34
N GLU A 51 11.11 -4.45 -15.49
CA GLU A 51 12.35 -5.22 -15.72
C GLU A 51 13.60 -4.32 -15.70
N ASP A 52 13.45 -3.03 -15.96
CA ASP A 52 14.56 -2.05 -15.89
C ASP A 52 14.82 -1.53 -14.45
N THR A 53 13.92 -1.82 -13.51
CA THR A 53 14.09 -1.42 -12.09
C THR A 53 15.25 -2.18 -11.46
N GLY A 54 16.26 -1.47 -11.01
CA GLY A 54 17.43 -2.05 -10.33
C GLY A 54 17.18 -2.41 -8.85
N PRO A 55 18.21 -2.91 -8.15
CA PRO A 55 18.09 -3.20 -6.72
C PRO A 55 17.92 -1.91 -5.89
N VAL A 56 17.03 -1.98 -4.90
CA VAL A 56 16.75 -0.89 -3.95
C VAL A 56 16.63 -1.45 -2.53
N ASP A 57 16.91 -0.62 -1.53
CA ASP A 57 16.80 -0.97 -0.12
C ASP A 57 15.40 -0.70 0.42
N ILE A 58 14.69 0.28 -0.16
CA ILE A 58 13.32 0.65 0.19
C ILE A 58 12.46 0.80 -1.06
N ALA A 59 11.23 0.31 -1.00
CA ALA A 59 10.23 0.53 -2.03
C ALA A 59 8.90 0.98 -1.42
N CYS A 60 8.32 2.07 -1.97
CA CYS A 60 6.98 2.53 -1.67
C CYS A 60 6.09 2.31 -2.91
N LEU A 61 5.29 1.27 -2.89
CA LEU A 61 4.32 0.96 -3.94
C LEU A 61 3.04 1.76 -3.65
N ASN A 62 2.98 2.98 -4.20
CA ASN A 62 1.98 3.98 -3.82
C ASN A 62 1.02 4.35 -4.94
N ALA A 63 1.37 4.17 -6.21
CA ALA A 63 0.51 4.51 -7.34
C ALA A 63 -0.92 3.96 -7.15
N GLY A 64 -1.92 4.78 -7.44
CA GLY A 64 -3.31 4.39 -7.27
C GLY A 64 -4.28 5.37 -7.90
N VAL A 65 -5.46 4.87 -8.24
CA VAL A 65 -6.58 5.61 -8.84
C VAL A 65 -7.90 5.21 -8.18
N LEU A 66 -8.94 6.05 -8.30
CA LEU A 66 -10.30 5.71 -7.90
C LEU A 66 -10.88 4.61 -8.80
N GLY A 67 -11.83 3.85 -8.26
CA GLY A 67 -12.43 2.69 -8.92
C GLY A 67 -13.54 3.02 -9.89
N GLY A 68 -14.40 3.96 -9.54
CA GLY A 68 -15.54 4.31 -10.41
C GLY A 68 -16.80 4.71 -9.65
N PRO A 69 -17.97 4.53 -10.26
CA PRO A 69 -19.23 4.92 -9.66
C PRO A 69 -19.63 4.03 -8.48
N SER A 70 -20.52 4.55 -7.62
CA SER A 70 -21.14 3.82 -6.50
C SER A 70 -22.17 2.79 -6.98
N ASP A 71 -22.88 3.08 -8.07
CA ASP A 71 -23.87 2.15 -8.64
C ASP A 71 -23.16 1.11 -9.52
N PRO A 72 -23.23 -0.18 -9.17
CA PRO A 72 -22.65 -1.25 -9.97
C PRO A 72 -23.21 -1.35 -11.40
N ALA A 73 -24.44 -0.86 -11.64
CA ALA A 73 -25.02 -0.85 -12.99
C ALA A 73 -24.35 0.16 -13.92
N GLU A 74 -23.73 1.19 -13.37
CA GLU A 74 -23.01 2.24 -14.12
C GLU A 74 -21.52 1.93 -14.32
N LEU A 75 -21.04 0.81 -13.77
CA LEU A 75 -19.64 0.42 -13.84
C LEU A 75 -19.22 0.14 -15.28
N THR A 76 -18.22 0.87 -15.77
CA THR A 76 -17.59 0.56 -17.05
C THR A 76 -16.47 -0.47 -16.89
N LEU A 77 -16.36 -1.41 -17.84
CA LEU A 77 -15.31 -2.41 -17.81
C LEU A 77 -13.90 -1.80 -17.93
N ASP A 78 -13.77 -0.69 -18.64
CA ASP A 78 -12.49 0.01 -18.80
C ASP A 78 -12.07 0.71 -17.51
N GLY A 79 -13.01 1.37 -16.81
CA GLY A 79 -12.76 1.94 -15.48
C GLY A 79 -12.36 0.88 -14.46
N TYR A 80 -13.08 -0.23 -14.43
CA TYR A 80 -12.77 -1.39 -13.59
C TYR A 80 -11.37 -1.95 -13.88
N ARG A 81 -11.05 -2.22 -15.15
CA ARG A 81 -9.73 -2.75 -15.54
C ARG A 81 -8.60 -1.79 -15.22
N ARG A 82 -8.81 -0.47 -15.44
CA ARG A 82 -7.84 0.55 -15.07
C ARG A 82 -7.57 0.55 -13.57
N ALA A 83 -8.62 0.48 -12.75
CA ALA A 83 -8.46 0.45 -11.30
C ALA A 83 -7.73 -0.80 -10.82
N LEU A 84 -8.07 -1.98 -11.34
CA LEU A 84 -7.34 -3.22 -11.06
C LEU A 84 -5.88 -3.13 -11.52
N GLY A 85 -5.64 -2.72 -12.75
CA GLY A 85 -4.30 -2.62 -13.31
C GLY A 85 -3.39 -1.74 -12.45
N VAL A 86 -3.83 -0.52 -12.14
CA VAL A 86 -2.99 0.41 -11.36
C VAL A 86 -2.87 -0.04 -9.90
N ASN A 87 -4.01 -0.30 -9.22
CA ASN A 87 -4.02 -0.49 -7.77
C ASN A 87 -3.60 -1.89 -7.33
N VAL A 88 -3.78 -2.91 -8.18
CA VAL A 88 -3.49 -4.32 -7.85
C VAL A 88 -2.31 -4.83 -8.66
N ASP A 89 -2.41 -4.84 -10.01
CA ASP A 89 -1.35 -5.41 -10.84
C ASP A 89 -0.05 -4.63 -10.67
N GLY A 90 -0.10 -3.29 -10.57
CA GLY A 90 1.08 -2.47 -10.28
C GLY A 90 1.78 -2.85 -8.98
N VAL A 91 1.03 -3.17 -7.92
CA VAL A 91 1.60 -3.66 -6.65
C VAL A 91 2.18 -5.07 -6.83
N VAL A 92 1.43 -5.97 -7.48
CA VAL A 92 1.87 -7.36 -7.69
C VAL A 92 3.13 -7.42 -8.56
N LEU A 93 3.18 -6.67 -9.67
CA LEU A 93 4.34 -6.58 -10.55
C LEU A 93 5.55 -5.98 -9.83
N GLY A 94 5.32 -4.90 -9.06
CA GLY A 94 6.36 -4.29 -8.23
C GLY A 94 6.94 -5.28 -7.22
N VAL A 95 6.10 -5.97 -6.44
CA VAL A 95 6.57 -6.98 -5.47
C VAL A 95 7.27 -8.15 -6.18
N ARG A 96 6.74 -8.61 -7.33
CA ARG A 96 7.38 -9.65 -8.14
C ARG A 96 8.81 -9.27 -8.57
N ARG A 97 9.01 -8.02 -9.01
CA ARG A 97 10.33 -7.51 -9.40
C ARG A 97 11.23 -7.38 -8.19
N LEU A 98 10.77 -6.70 -7.13
CA LEU A 98 11.53 -6.45 -5.91
C LEU A 98 11.97 -7.76 -5.22
N ALA A 99 11.11 -8.76 -5.19
CA ALA A 99 11.47 -10.08 -4.67
C ALA A 99 12.66 -10.75 -5.39
N ARG A 100 13.00 -10.32 -6.61
CA ARG A 100 14.13 -10.84 -7.39
C ARG A 100 15.41 -10.04 -7.22
N VAL A 101 15.29 -8.72 -6.98
CA VAL A 101 16.43 -7.81 -7.04
C VAL A 101 16.75 -7.12 -5.71
N MET A 102 15.80 -7.07 -4.78
CA MET A 102 15.98 -6.42 -3.47
C MET A 102 16.94 -7.24 -2.59
N PRO A 103 17.94 -6.61 -1.96
CA PRO A 103 18.83 -7.32 -1.04
C PRO A 103 18.13 -7.72 0.25
N ALA A 104 18.71 -8.65 1.00
CA ALA A 104 18.29 -8.92 2.38
C ALA A 104 18.42 -7.65 3.23
N GLY A 105 17.45 -7.42 4.09
CA GLY A 105 17.27 -6.13 4.80
C GLY A 105 16.40 -5.14 4.05
N GLY A 106 15.95 -5.49 2.84
CA GLY A 106 15.04 -4.67 2.04
C GLY A 106 13.66 -4.51 2.68
N ARG A 107 13.01 -3.37 2.41
CA ARG A 107 11.74 -2.99 3.05
C ARG A 107 10.76 -2.44 2.03
N ILE A 108 9.54 -2.97 2.04
CA ILE A 108 8.47 -2.57 1.13
C ILE A 108 7.31 -2.02 1.94
N VAL A 109 6.74 -0.90 1.50
CA VAL A 109 5.43 -0.44 1.98
C VAL A 109 4.49 -0.23 0.80
N CYS A 110 3.26 -0.75 0.93
CA CYS A 110 2.19 -0.58 -0.05
C CYS A 110 1.16 0.42 0.48
N THR A 111 0.80 1.41 -0.31
CA THR A 111 -0.28 2.34 0.02
C THR A 111 -1.63 1.68 -0.27
N ALA A 112 -2.22 1.07 0.76
CA ALA A 112 -3.59 0.59 0.76
C ALA A 112 -4.56 1.75 1.04
N SER A 113 -5.53 1.57 1.92
CA SER A 113 -6.51 2.57 2.40
C SER A 113 -7.30 1.97 3.55
N LEU A 114 -8.02 2.77 4.33
CA LEU A 114 -9.12 2.28 5.16
C LEU A 114 -10.16 1.51 4.34
N ALA A 115 -10.34 1.88 3.06
CA ALA A 115 -11.15 1.14 2.10
C ALA A 115 -10.70 -0.31 1.87
N GLY A 116 -9.50 -0.69 2.30
CA GLY A 116 -9.02 -2.08 2.32
C GLY A 116 -9.36 -2.85 3.59
N LEU A 117 -10.00 -2.20 4.56
CA LEU A 117 -10.32 -2.75 5.88
C LEU A 117 -11.81 -2.65 6.21
N THR A 118 -12.57 -1.86 5.46
CA THR A 118 -14.00 -1.63 5.66
C THR A 118 -14.73 -1.44 4.34
N ALA A 119 -16.06 -1.55 4.36
CA ALA A 119 -16.90 -1.25 3.20
C ALA A 119 -16.85 0.25 2.86
N VAL A 120 -16.84 0.56 1.56
CA VAL A 120 -16.94 1.92 1.01
C VAL A 120 -18.01 1.91 -0.08
N PRO A 121 -19.26 2.22 0.27
CA PRO A 121 -20.37 2.20 -0.69
C PRO A 121 -20.20 3.19 -1.85
N ASP A 122 -19.51 4.30 -1.63
CA ASP A 122 -19.32 5.35 -2.63
C ASP A 122 -18.32 4.96 -3.74
N ASP A 123 -17.45 3.98 -3.50
CA ASP A 123 -16.53 3.41 -4.49
C ASP A 123 -16.21 1.93 -4.20
N PRO A 124 -17.13 1.01 -4.55
CA PRO A 124 -16.95 -0.42 -4.25
C PRO A 124 -15.78 -1.05 -5.00
N VAL A 125 -15.43 -0.55 -6.20
CA VAL A 125 -14.28 -1.05 -6.97
C VAL A 125 -12.97 -0.62 -6.32
N TYR A 126 -12.87 0.62 -5.84
CA TYR A 126 -11.72 1.07 -5.08
C TYR A 126 -11.54 0.21 -3.81
N ALA A 127 -12.63 -0.01 -3.07
CA ALA A 127 -12.60 -0.87 -1.88
C ALA A 127 -12.11 -2.29 -2.22
N LEU A 128 -12.62 -2.90 -3.31
CA LEU A 128 -12.15 -4.20 -3.80
C LEU A 128 -10.64 -4.19 -4.03
N THR A 129 -10.10 -3.19 -4.75
CA THR A 129 -8.67 -3.12 -5.03
C THR A 129 -7.83 -2.98 -3.75
N LYS A 130 -8.28 -2.17 -2.79
CA LYS A 130 -7.54 -1.93 -1.55
C LYS A 130 -7.61 -3.12 -0.59
N HIS A 131 -8.72 -3.88 -0.56
CA HIS A 131 -8.79 -5.18 0.12
C HIS A 131 -7.83 -6.20 -0.52
N ALA A 132 -7.74 -6.22 -1.86
CA ALA A 132 -6.80 -7.08 -2.57
C ALA A 132 -5.34 -6.77 -2.17
N VAL A 133 -4.96 -5.48 -2.09
CA VAL A 133 -3.61 -5.07 -1.65
C VAL A 133 -3.33 -5.53 -0.21
N VAL A 134 -4.27 -5.32 0.73
CA VAL A 134 -4.10 -5.76 2.13
C VAL A 134 -3.96 -7.27 2.21
N GLY A 135 -4.82 -8.02 1.51
CA GLY A 135 -4.77 -9.48 1.45
C GLY A 135 -3.46 -9.99 0.86
N PHE A 136 -3.00 -9.36 -0.23
CA PHE A 136 -1.75 -9.70 -0.90
C PHE A 136 -0.54 -9.46 0.00
N VAL A 137 -0.41 -8.27 0.62
CA VAL A 137 0.68 -7.92 1.54
C VAL A 137 0.80 -8.94 2.66
N ARG A 138 -0.31 -9.29 3.31
CA ARG A 138 -0.35 -10.29 4.38
C ARG A 138 0.08 -11.69 3.92
N SER A 139 -0.29 -12.05 2.69
CA SER A 139 -0.02 -13.38 2.14
C SER A 139 1.42 -13.55 1.66
N VAL A 140 2.05 -12.49 1.13
CA VAL A 140 3.44 -12.56 0.63
C VAL A 140 4.49 -12.25 1.69
N ALA A 141 4.09 -11.80 2.88
CA ALA A 141 4.99 -11.43 3.96
C ALA A 141 5.92 -12.58 4.38
N LEU A 142 5.37 -13.78 4.57
CA LEU A 142 6.16 -14.95 4.96
C LEU A 142 7.21 -15.32 3.91
N PRO A 143 6.89 -15.59 2.63
CA PRO A 143 7.90 -15.91 1.63
C PRO A 143 8.91 -14.78 1.35
N LEU A 144 8.57 -13.52 1.61
CA LEU A 144 9.53 -12.42 1.53
C LEU A 144 10.44 -12.38 2.75
N SER A 145 9.93 -12.65 3.95
CA SER A 145 10.72 -12.68 5.17
C SER A 145 11.80 -13.78 5.15
N GLU A 146 11.53 -14.92 4.51
CA GLU A 146 12.52 -15.97 4.26
C GLU A 146 13.72 -15.49 3.41
N ARG A 147 13.54 -14.39 2.66
CA ARG A 147 14.58 -13.71 1.89
C ARG A 147 15.16 -12.51 2.63
N GLY A 148 14.74 -12.25 3.86
CA GLY A 148 15.13 -11.09 4.65
C GLY A 148 14.49 -9.79 4.18
N ILE A 149 13.36 -9.84 3.49
CA ILE A 149 12.61 -8.67 2.99
C ILE A 149 11.33 -8.52 3.80
N SER A 150 11.06 -7.33 4.34
CA SER A 150 9.78 -7.02 4.99
C SER A 150 8.84 -6.29 4.05
N ILE A 151 7.53 -6.53 4.22
CA ILE A 151 6.47 -5.84 3.48
C ILE A 151 5.31 -5.50 4.41
N ASN A 152 4.84 -4.24 4.37
CA ASN A 152 3.69 -3.78 5.15
C ASN A 152 2.74 -2.94 4.29
N ALA A 153 1.51 -2.78 4.73
CA ALA A 153 0.55 -1.87 4.15
C ALA A 153 0.32 -0.65 5.06
N VAL A 154 0.22 0.54 4.49
CA VAL A 154 -0.37 1.70 5.18
C VAL A 154 -1.80 1.89 4.68
N CYS A 155 -2.71 2.15 5.61
CA CYS A 155 -4.15 2.26 5.36
C CYS A 155 -4.63 3.66 5.77
N PRO A 156 -4.38 4.70 4.95
CA PRO A 156 -4.81 6.05 5.25
C PRO A 156 -6.34 6.19 5.18
N GLY A 157 -6.87 7.10 6.02
CA GLY A 157 -8.17 7.71 5.78
C GLY A 157 -8.10 8.75 4.65
N PHE A 158 -9.00 9.74 4.69
CA PHE A 158 -9.00 10.79 3.68
C PHE A 158 -7.76 11.68 3.79
N ALA A 159 -6.97 11.72 2.72
CA ALA A 159 -5.77 12.54 2.62
C ALA A 159 -6.01 13.73 1.67
N ASP A 160 -5.47 14.88 2.03
CA ASP A 160 -5.54 16.11 1.25
C ASP A 160 -4.70 16.01 -0.03
N THR A 161 -5.28 15.42 -1.05
CA THR A 161 -4.66 15.16 -2.35
C THR A 161 -5.69 15.42 -3.46
N ALA A 162 -5.24 15.44 -4.71
CA ALA A 162 -6.12 15.57 -5.87
C ALA A 162 -7.13 14.41 -5.99
N MET A 163 -6.92 13.27 -5.32
CA MET A 163 -7.86 12.16 -5.29
C MET A 163 -9.12 12.49 -4.47
N VAL A 164 -9.00 13.34 -3.45
CA VAL A 164 -10.11 13.85 -2.65
C VAL A 164 -10.49 15.24 -3.20
N ALA A 165 -11.34 15.29 -4.22
CA ALA A 165 -11.71 16.51 -4.93
C ALA A 165 -13.23 16.61 -5.13
N GLY A 166 -13.72 17.77 -5.62
CA GLY A 166 -15.11 18.01 -5.95
C GLY A 166 -16.05 17.81 -4.77
N THR A 167 -17.20 17.20 -5.03
CA THR A 167 -18.27 16.99 -4.05
C THR A 167 -17.86 16.22 -2.82
N ALA A 168 -16.95 15.26 -2.95
CA ALA A 168 -16.42 14.51 -1.81
C ALA A 168 -15.63 15.44 -0.85
N ARG A 169 -14.80 16.32 -1.39
CA ARG A 169 -14.06 17.31 -0.60
C ARG A 169 -15.00 18.27 0.11
N GLU A 170 -15.97 18.82 -0.63
CA GLU A 170 -16.96 19.75 -0.09
C GLU A 170 -17.78 19.12 1.05
N ALA A 171 -18.17 17.85 0.91
CA ALA A 171 -18.89 17.12 1.94
C ALA A 171 -18.05 16.92 3.21
N LEU A 172 -16.78 16.56 3.07
CA LEU A 172 -15.86 16.41 4.20
C LEU A 172 -15.63 17.74 4.94
N GLU A 173 -15.40 18.83 4.18
CA GLU A 173 -15.20 20.17 4.74
C GLU A 173 -16.46 20.67 5.45
N SER A 174 -17.64 20.47 4.86
CA SER A 174 -18.93 20.84 5.46
C SER A 174 -19.23 20.08 6.74
N ALA A 175 -18.78 18.83 6.81
CA ALA A 175 -18.89 17.99 8.02
C ALA A 175 -17.81 18.29 9.07
N GLY A 176 -16.87 19.22 8.80
CA GLY A 176 -15.72 19.45 9.67
C GLY A 176 -14.81 18.24 9.81
N PHE A 177 -14.80 17.34 8.81
CA PHE A 177 -14.01 16.12 8.88
C PHE A 177 -12.53 16.42 8.61
N PRO A 178 -11.61 16.05 9.53
CA PRO A 178 -10.21 16.36 9.37
C PRO A 178 -9.57 15.49 8.28
N LEU A 179 -8.78 16.12 7.41
CA LEU A 179 -7.99 15.44 6.39
C LEU A 179 -6.57 15.16 6.90
N LEU A 180 -6.00 14.05 6.46
CA LEU A 180 -4.58 13.76 6.61
C LEU A 180 -3.77 14.64 5.66
N THR A 181 -2.68 15.21 6.13
CA THR A 181 -1.69 15.76 5.20
C THR A 181 -0.93 14.62 4.50
N PRO A 182 -0.50 14.77 3.24
CA PRO A 182 0.38 13.81 2.58
C PRO A 182 1.64 13.48 3.40
N ALA A 183 2.19 14.47 4.10
CA ALA A 183 3.34 14.30 4.98
C ALA A 183 3.05 13.39 6.17
N ALA A 184 1.86 13.46 6.77
CA ALA A 184 1.46 12.56 7.86
C ALA A 184 1.36 11.10 7.39
N VAL A 185 0.91 10.87 6.15
CA VAL A 185 0.88 9.53 5.56
C VAL A 185 2.31 9.04 5.27
N ALA A 186 3.19 9.89 4.78
CA ALA A 186 4.60 9.54 4.54
C ALA A 186 5.33 9.20 5.85
N GLU A 187 5.04 9.91 6.95
CA GLU A 187 5.57 9.58 8.26
C GLU A 187 5.08 8.23 8.76
N ALA A 188 3.79 7.92 8.57
CA ALA A 188 3.24 6.61 8.91
C ALA A 188 3.86 5.48 8.08
N ALA A 189 4.13 5.72 6.81
CA ALA A 189 4.84 4.77 5.95
C ALA A 189 6.28 4.54 6.45
N TRP A 190 6.96 5.59 6.91
CA TRP A 190 8.28 5.46 7.52
C TRP A 190 8.25 4.62 8.81
N VAL A 191 7.25 4.82 9.66
CA VAL A 191 7.02 3.98 10.85
C VAL A 191 6.84 2.52 10.43
N ALA A 192 5.99 2.23 9.44
CA ALA A 192 5.77 0.88 8.93
C ALA A 192 7.04 0.23 8.36
N LEU A 193 7.86 1.01 7.63
CA LEU A 193 9.15 0.57 7.07
C LEU A 193 10.21 0.26 8.14
N THR A 194 10.13 0.94 9.29
CA THR A 194 11.15 0.85 10.36
C THR A 194 10.68 0.09 11.60
N SER A 195 9.46 -0.41 11.59
CA SER A 195 8.84 -1.13 12.73
C SER A 195 9.55 -2.46 13.09
N GLY A 196 10.22 -3.09 12.12
CA GLY A 196 10.72 -4.46 12.24
C GLY A 196 9.65 -5.53 11.95
N GLU A 197 8.41 -5.13 11.72
CA GLU A 197 7.27 -6.02 11.45
C GLU A 197 7.13 -6.30 9.95
N THR A 198 6.42 -7.38 9.61
CA THR A 198 6.08 -7.74 8.22
C THR A 198 4.68 -8.32 8.13
N GLY A 199 3.95 -8.00 7.06
CA GLY A 199 2.58 -8.47 6.84
C GLY A 199 1.52 -7.66 7.58
N HIS A 200 1.88 -6.53 8.18
CA HIS A 200 0.99 -5.70 8.98
C HIS A 200 0.27 -4.63 8.15
N ALA A 201 -0.90 -4.22 8.62
CA ALA A 201 -1.69 -3.12 8.06
C ALA A 201 -1.74 -1.97 9.08
N TRP A 202 -1.18 -0.83 8.73
CA TRP A 202 -1.05 0.33 9.60
C TRP A 202 -2.14 1.36 9.28
N VAL A 203 -3.11 1.49 10.17
CA VAL A 203 -4.18 2.50 10.08
C VAL A 203 -3.61 3.88 10.35
N VAL A 204 -3.92 4.83 9.47
CA VAL A 204 -3.47 6.21 9.57
C VAL A 204 -4.68 7.14 9.61
N GLN A 205 -4.86 7.85 10.73
CA GLN A 205 -5.98 8.76 10.95
C GLN A 205 -5.47 10.11 11.51
N PRO A 206 -6.12 11.24 11.20
CA PRO A 206 -5.75 12.53 11.72
C PRO A 206 -5.71 12.54 13.25
N GLY A 207 -4.66 13.14 13.83
CA GLY A 207 -4.51 13.28 15.28
C GLY A 207 -4.20 11.98 16.03
N ARG A 208 -3.87 10.89 15.32
CA ARG A 208 -3.50 9.60 15.91
C ARG A 208 -2.13 9.15 15.45
N THR A 209 -1.40 8.47 16.32
CA THR A 209 -0.23 7.68 15.90
C THR A 209 -0.68 6.52 15.00
N PRO A 210 0.14 6.10 14.02
CA PRO A 210 -0.16 4.92 13.21
C PRO A 210 -0.46 3.70 14.08
N LEU A 211 -1.57 3.03 13.78
CA LEU A 211 -2.06 1.90 14.57
C LEU A 211 -1.92 0.60 13.76
N ASP A 212 -1.26 -0.40 14.32
CA ASP A 212 -1.26 -1.77 13.79
C ASP A 212 -2.68 -2.36 13.89
N PHE A 213 -3.29 -2.62 12.74
CA PHE A 213 -4.66 -3.15 12.64
C PHE A 213 -4.66 -4.65 12.93
N ARG A 214 -5.39 -5.03 13.98
CA ARG A 214 -5.53 -6.44 14.35
C ARG A 214 -6.69 -7.09 13.60
N PHE A 215 -6.35 -8.07 12.77
CA PHE A 215 -7.36 -8.89 12.12
C PHE A 215 -7.93 -9.92 13.10
N PRO A 216 -9.25 -10.17 13.07
CA PRO A 216 -9.85 -11.20 13.91
C PRO A 216 -9.30 -12.58 13.52
N THR A 217 -9.08 -13.41 14.52
CA THR A 217 -8.72 -14.82 14.32
C THR A 217 -9.92 -15.59 13.78
N LEU A 218 -9.70 -16.37 12.72
CA LEU A 218 -10.74 -17.24 12.19
C LEU A 218 -10.97 -18.43 13.13
N PRO A 219 -12.23 -18.82 13.41
CA PRO A 219 -12.50 -20.03 14.17
C PRO A 219 -12.05 -21.24 13.36
N GLY A 220 -11.34 -22.15 14.00
CA GLY A 220 -10.99 -23.45 13.41
C GLY A 220 -12.20 -24.36 13.24
N PRO A 221 -12.10 -25.44 12.43
CA PRO A 221 -13.13 -26.44 12.31
C PRO A 221 -13.37 -27.17 13.66
N ARG A 222 -14.57 -27.66 13.88
CA ARG A 222 -14.91 -28.49 15.02
C ARG A 222 -14.96 -29.95 14.59
N THR A 223 -14.45 -30.84 15.43
CA THR A 223 -14.63 -32.29 15.31
C THR A 223 -15.86 -32.72 16.12
N ASP A 224 -16.38 -33.93 15.84
CA ASP A 224 -17.43 -34.55 16.66
C ASP A 224 -16.99 -34.60 18.14
N GLY A 225 -17.74 -33.91 19.01
CA GLY A 225 -17.40 -33.76 20.43
C GLY A 225 -16.95 -32.39 20.87
N ASP A 226 -17.23 -31.32 20.10
CA ASP A 226 -17.08 -29.89 20.47
C ASP A 226 -15.63 -29.41 20.69
N ARG A 227 -14.64 -30.16 20.22
CA ARG A 227 -13.25 -29.71 20.23
C ARG A 227 -12.94 -28.87 18.99
N SER A 228 -12.57 -27.61 19.21
CA SER A 228 -12.02 -26.76 18.15
C SER A 228 -10.65 -27.31 17.71
N VAL A 229 -10.51 -27.58 16.43
CA VAL A 229 -9.21 -27.91 15.81
C VAL A 229 -8.63 -26.62 15.30
N GLY A 230 -7.38 -26.31 15.66
CA GLY A 230 -6.67 -25.14 15.15
C GLY A 230 -6.55 -25.15 13.63
N LEU A 231 -6.35 -23.99 13.02
CA LEU A 231 -6.01 -23.90 11.61
C LEU A 231 -4.68 -24.62 11.36
N PRO A 232 -4.53 -25.36 10.23
CA PRO A 232 -3.26 -25.97 9.90
C PRO A 232 -2.18 -24.89 9.72
N PRO A 233 -0.92 -25.15 10.14
CA PRO A 233 0.20 -24.31 9.73
C PRO A 233 0.27 -24.35 8.18
N PRO A 234 0.41 -23.34 7.48
CA PRO A 234 0.64 -21.92 7.62
C PRO A 234 -0.60 -21.03 7.67
N LEU A 235 -1.79 -21.56 7.90
CA LEU A 235 -3.04 -20.78 7.96
C LEU A 235 -3.32 -20.20 9.35
N ALA A 236 -2.48 -20.52 10.34
CA ALA A 236 -2.62 -20.12 11.74
C ALA A 236 -2.02 -18.74 12.07
N GLN A 237 -1.74 -17.91 11.05
CA GLN A 237 -1.12 -16.58 11.23
C GLN A 237 -2.14 -15.47 11.31
#